data_6ae1fae0aff285d17b5c3554e98760f8
#
_entry.id   6ae1fae0aff285d17b5c3554e98760f8
#
_cell.length_a   1.000
_cell.length_b   1.000
_cell.length_c   1.000
_cell.angle_alpha   90.00
_cell.angle_beta   90.00
_cell.angle_gamma   90.00
#
_symmetry.space_group_name_H-M   'P 1'
#
loop_
_entity.id
_entity.type
_entity.pdbx_description
1 polymer ?
#
loop_
_entity_poly.entity_id
_entity_poly.type
_entity_poly.pdbx_seq_one_letter_code
_entity_poly.pdbx_strand_id
1 'polypeptide(L)'
;MIRRPPRSTPLYSSAASDVYKRQAAGSGKTVLLKLAMSLIQADSGRIELLGHDITHLKETELFGIRTEVGVLFQEGGLFDSQNIADNVSYPLRNQKSLAAPEDEIAARVQESLDFVELGHTLDKFPSELSGGMRRRVGIARANVTNPKISLYDSPTAGLDPITAHTIMSLILKQRELRKTTTVLATHRYQDGSMAANYHWDDAIHDVVRAAPYGSYANLNTTFIVMNEGRIVFSGTQQQLEASRDPYVSQFILHQPPPKLGPSGDQGHQLSA
;
A
#
# COMPACT_ATOMS: atom_id res chain seq x y z
N MET A 1 -9.23 -6.04 -26.31
CA MET A 1 -9.07 -7.47 -26.05
C MET A 1 -7.88 -7.63 -25.10
N ILE A 2 -8.14 -7.74 -23.80
CA ILE A 2 -7.08 -7.90 -22.77
C ILE A 2 -6.64 -9.36 -22.85
N ARG A 3 -5.47 -9.63 -23.43
CA ARG A 3 -4.87 -10.97 -23.42
C ARG A 3 -4.31 -11.24 -22.02
N ARG A 4 -4.68 -12.37 -21.50
CA ARG A 4 -4.49 -12.91 -20.13
C ARG A 4 -3.03 -13.15 -19.79
N PRO A 5 -2.60 -13.01 -18.52
CA PRO A 5 -1.31 -13.51 -18.08
C PRO A 5 -1.27 -15.04 -18.16
N PRO A 6 -0.09 -15.64 -18.47
CA PRO A 6 0.07 -17.08 -18.48
C PRO A 6 -0.13 -17.68 -17.08
N ARG A 7 -0.43 -18.97 -17.06
CA ARG A 7 -0.76 -19.82 -15.92
C ARG A 7 0.11 -19.57 -14.69
N SER A 8 -0.58 -19.42 -13.55
CA SER A 8 -0.10 -19.58 -12.17
C SER A 8 1.21 -18.88 -11.82
N THR A 9 1.12 -17.58 -11.48
CA THR A 9 2.04 -17.04 -10.48
C THR A 9 1.22 -16.97 -9.19
N PRO A 10 1.48 -17.79 -8.19
CA PRO A 10 0.84 -17.64 -6.90
C PRO A 10 1.22 -16.27 -6.35
N LEU A 11 0.24 -15.49 -5.93
CA LEU A 11 0.46 -14.38 -5.01
C LEU A 11 0.77 -15.00 -3.64
N TYR A 12 1.88 -15.72 -3.56
CA TYR A 12 2.37 -16.30 -2.31
C TYR A 12 3.28 -15.30 -1.64
N SER A 13 2.93 -14.98 -0.41
CA SER A 13 3.86 -14.40 0.53
C SER A 13 3.76 -15.11 1.86
N SER A 14 4.79 -15.84 2.22
CA SER A 14 5.06 -16.20 3.59
C SER A 14 5.74 -14.99 4.24
N ALA A 15 5.11 -14.40 5.26
CA ALA A 15 5.61 -13.31 6.10
C ALA A 15 6.14 -12.07 5.36
N ALA A 16 5.34 -11.01 5.38
CA ALA A 16 5.71 -9.62 5.06
C ALA A 16 6.56 -9.47 3.78
N SER A 17 6.01 -9.78 2.61
CA SER A 17 6.61 -9.43 1.33
C SER A 17 5.80 -8.34 0.65
N ASP A 18 6.48 -7.27 0.24
CA ASP A 18 5.88 -6.19 -0.52
C ASP A 18 5.96 -6.49 -2.01
N VAL A 19 4.83 -6.40 -2.69
CA VAL A 19 4.77 -6.49 -4.15
C VAL A 19 4.59 -5.09 -4.72
N TYR A 20 5.63 -4.60 -5.39
CA TYR A 20 5.62 -3.29 -6.01
C TYR A 20 5.26 -3.37 -7.50
N LYS A 21 4.28 -2.56 -7.92
CA LYS A 21 3.85 -2.47 -9.32
C LYS A 21 3.94 -1.04 -9.83
N ARG A 22 4.78 -0.83 -10.82
CA ARG A 22 4.97 0.47 -11.47
C ARG A 22 4.41 0.50 -12.89
N GLN A 23 3.72 1.61 -13.26
CA GLN A 23 3.12 1.71 -14.59
C GLN A 23 2.81 3.12 -15.09
N ALA A 24 2.80 3.27 -16.43
CA ALA A 24 2.04 4.31 -17.12
C ALA A 24 0.53 4.16 -16.86
N ALA A 25 -0.25 5.25 -16.98
CA ALA A 25 -1.70 5.20 -16.86
C ALA A 25 -2.29 4.19 -17.87
N GLY A 26 -3.24 3.38 -17.44
CA GLY A 26 -3.93 2.42 -18.33
C GLY A 26 -3.31 1.03 -18.46
N SER A 27 -2.19 0.73 -17.81
CA SER A 27 -1.48 -0.54 -17.99
C SER A 27 -2.04 -1.75 -17.22
N GLY A 28 -3.17 -1.59 -16.47
CA GLY A 28 -3.91 -2.70 -15.84
C GLY A 28 -3.73 -2.87 -14.33
N LYS A 29 -3.03 -1.96 -13.60
CA LYS A 29 -2.80 -2.07 -12.13
C LYS A 29 -4.07 -2.21 -11.33
N THR A 30 -4.98 -1.25 -11.48
CA THR A 30 -6.27 -1.24 -10.79
C THR A 30 -7.10 -2.48 -11.15
N VAL A 31 -7.02 -2.94 -12.42
CA VAL A 31 -7.69 -4.16 -12.87
C VAL A 31 -7.13 -5.37 -12.14
N LEU A 32 -5.81 -5.46 -11.98
CA LEU A 32 -5.17 -6.56 -11.25
C LEU A 32 -5.57 -6.55 -9.77
N LEU A 33 -5.62 -5.38 -9.12
CA LEU A 33 -6.11 -5.28 -7.73
C LEU A 33 -7.58 -5.69 -7.62
N LYS A 34 -8.43 -5.28 -8.56
CA LYS A 34 -9.84 -5.69 -8.61
C LYS A 34 -10.01 -7.19 -8.83
N LEU A 35 -9.19 -7.81 -9.68
CA LEU A 35 -9.13 -9.26 -9.86
C LEU A 35 -8.70 -9.98 -8.58
N ALA A 36 -7.66 -9.48 -7.91
CA ALA A 36 -7.17 -10.04 -6.64
C ALA A 36 -8.23 -10.05 -5.53
N MET A 37 -9.21 -9.15 -5.61
CA MET A 37 -10.34 -9.07 -4.67
C MET A 37 -11.62 -9.72 -5.21
N SER A 38 -11.60 -10.32 -6.39
CA SER A 38 -12.78 -10.79 -7.11
C SER A 38 -13.89 -9.74 -7.27
N LEU A 39 -13.52 -8.45 -7.36
CA LEU A 39 -14.47 -7.38 -7.71
C LEU A 39 -14.81 -7.38 -9.21
N ILE A 40 -13.97 -8.02 -10.01
CA ILE A 40 -14.21 -8.38 -11.40
C ILE A 40 -13.81 -9.83 -11.57
N GLN A 41 -14.57 -10.57 -12.37
CA GLN A 41 -14.31 -11.98 -12.63
C GLN A 41 -13.20 -12.15 -13.66
N ALA A 42 -12.31 -13.13 -13.44
CA ALA A 42 -11.31 -13.48 -14.43
C ALA A 42 -11.95 -14.31 -15.54
N ASP A 43 -11.67 -13.95 -16.80
CA ASP A 43 -12.15 -14.74 -17.95
C ASP A 43 -11.51 -16.13 -17.99
N SER A 44 -10.31 -16.32 -17.44
CA SER A 44 -9.62 -17.62 -17.30
C SER A 44 -8.39 -17.50 -16.40
N GLY A 45 -7.83 -18.65 -16.09
CA GLY A 45 -6.71 -18.77 -15.17
C GLY A 45 -7.20 -19.03 -13.75
N ARG A 46 -6.31 -18.90 -12.77
CA ARG A 46 -6.57 -19.15 -11.36
C ARG A 46 -6.09 -17.98 -10.53
N ILE A 47 -6.90 -17.56 -9.55
CA ILE A 47 -6.54 -16.56 -8.55
C ILE A 47 -6.57 -17.24 -7.19
N GLU A 48 -5.43 -17.23 -6.50
CA GLU A 48 -5.31 -17.74 -5.16
C GLU A 48 -5.02 -16.58 -4.20
N LEU A 49 -5.81 -16.43 -3.15
CA LEU A 49 -5.69 -15.39 -2.14
C LEU A 49 -5.73 -16.04 -0.75
N LEU A 50 -4.69 -15.81 0.09
CA LEU A 50 -4.57 -16.40 1.42
C LEU A 50 -4.74 -17.93 1.46
N GLY A 51 -4.28 -18.64 0.41
CA GLY A 51 -4.39 -20.09 0.27
C GLY A 51 -5.75 -20.57 -0.24
N HIS A 52 -6.68 -19.66 -0.56
CA HIS A 52 -7.99 -20.00 -1.13
C HIS A 52 -8.02 -19.71 -2.62
N ASP A 53 -8.50 -20.66 -3.42
CA ASP A 53 -8.83 -20.41 -4.82
C ASP A 53 -10.13 -19.58 -4.88
N ILE A 54 -10.00 -18.30 -5.23
CA ILE A 54 -11.12 -17.37 -5.28
C ILE A 54 -11.68 -17.15 -6.69
N THR A 55 -11.19 -17.91 -7.67
CA THR A 55 -11.46 -17.66 -9.10
C THR A 55 -12.96 -17.69 -9.42
N HIS A 56 -13.70 -18.60 -8.80
CA HIS A 56 -15.13 -18.85 -9.08
C HIS A 56 -15.99 -18.85 -7.82
N LEU A 57 -15.48 -18.33 -6.69
CA LEU A 57 -16.25 -18.26 -5.46
C LEU A 57 -17.44 -17.30 -5.61
N LYS A 58 -18.53 -17.65 -4.94
CA LYS A 58 -19.71 -16.79 -4.83
C LYS A 58 -19.42 -15.63 -3.87
N GLU A 59 -20.14 -14.53 -4.03
CA GLU A 59 -20.00 -13.35 -3.20
C GLU A 59 -20.07 -13.68 -1.69
N THR A 60 -20.98 -14.59 -1.30
CA THR A 60 -21.13 -15.03 0.10
C THR A 60 -19.90 -15.74 0.66
N GLU A 61 -19.15 -16.43 -0.18
CA GLU A 61 -17.92 -17.15 0.20
C GLU A 61 -16.72 -16.19 0.26
N LEU A 62 -16.73 -15.15 -0.57
CA LEU A 62 -15.70 -14.10 -0.61
C LEU A 62 -15.72 -13.19 0.63
N PHE A 63 -16.87 -13.03 1.29
CA PHE A 63 -16.99 -12.14 2.46
C PHE A 63 -15.95 -12.45 3.53
N GLY A 64 -15.81 -13.72 3.93
CA GLY A 64 -14.84 -14.11 4.95
C GLY A 64 -13.39 -13.85 4.56
N ILE A 65 -13.04 -14.09 3.29
CA ILE A 65 -11.68 -13.86 2.79
C ILE A 65 -11.38 -12.36 2.70
N ARG A 66 -12.35 -11.56 2.25
CA ARG A 66 -12.20 -10.10 2.12
C ARG A 66 -12.06 -9.38 3.46
N THR A 67 -12.51 -9.96 4.59
CA THR A 67 -12.26 -9.38 5.92
C THR A 67 -10.77 -9.30 6.27
N GLU A 68 -9.98 -10.19 5.67
CA GLU A 68 -8.53 -10.27 5.86
C GLU A 68 -7.74 -9.42 4.85
N VAL A 69 -8.44 -8.65 4.01
CA VAL A 69 -7.84 -7.78 2.97
C VAL A 69 -8.26 -6.34 3.17
N GLY A 70 -7.29 -5.49 3.50
CA GLY A 70 -7.48 -4.04 3.52
C GLY A 70 -7.25 -3.43 2.14
N VAL A 71 -8.04 -2.42 1.77
CA VAL A 71 -7.92 -1.79 0.45
C VAL A 71 -7.98 -0.28 0.55
N LEU A 72 -6.97 0.38 -0.01
CA LEU A 72 -7.00 1.80 -0.31
C LEU A 72 -7.16 1.99 -1.82
N PHE A 73 -8.30 2.49 -2.23
CA PHE A 73 -8.52 2.91 -3.61
C PHE A 73 -7.92 4.29 -3.88
N GLN A 74 -7.73 4.59 -5.16
CA GLN A 74 -7.29 5.91 -5.61
C GLN A 74 -8.14 7.02 -4.96
N GLU A 75 -7.51 8.11 -4.55
CA GLU A 75 -8.14 9.27 -3.87
C GLU A 75 -8.75 9.00 -2.48
N GLY A 76 -8.46 7.85 -1.87
CA GLY A 76 -8.95 7.47 -0.55
C GLY A 76 -10.31 6.77 -0.56
N GLY A 77 -11.17 7.04 -1.54
CA GLY A 77 -12.48 6.40 -1.72
C GLY A 77 -13.40 6.53 -0.50
N LEU A 78 -13.37 7.66 0.21
CA LEU A 78 -14.22 7.90 1.38
C LEU A 78 -15.68 8.18 0.96
N PHE A 79 -16.60 7.88 1.85
CA PHE A 79 -18.00 8.23 1.68
C PHE A 79 -18.21 9.69 2.10
N ASP A 80 -18.51 10.57 1.15
CA ASP A 80 -18.63 12.01 1.39
C ASP A 80 -19.79 12.37 2.33
N SER A 81 -20.83 11.54 2.41
CA SER A 81 -22.00 11.71 3.26
C SER A 81 -21.83 11.21 4.70
N GLN A 82 -20.70 10.61 5.01
CA GLN A 82 -20.38 10.06 6.34
C GLN A 82 -19.22 10.84 6.96
N ASN A 83 -19.26 11.01 8.28
CA ASN A 83 -18.11 11.55 9.02
C ASN A 83 -16.92 10.57 8.99
N ILE A 84 -15.79 11.00 9.55
CA ILE A 84 -14.54 10.21 9.52
C ILE A 84 -14.66 8.96 10.39
N ALA A 85 -15.31 9.05 11.55
CA ALA A 85 -15.55 7.88 12.42
C ALA A 85 -16.38 6.81 11.70
N ASP A 86 -17.47 7.20 11.03
CA ASP A 86 -18.32 6.29 10.28
C ASP A 86 -17.60 5.69 9.06
N ASN A 87 -16.79 6.49 8.36
CA ASN A 87 -15.95 5.99 7.28
C ASN A 87 -14.99 4.90 7.75
N VAL A 88 -14.30 5.12 8.87
CA VAL A 88 -13.31 4.16 9.39
C VAL A 88 -13.99 2.95 10.02
N SER A 89 -15.13 3.12 10.71
CA SER A 89 -15.88 2.02 11.31
C SER A 89 -16.61 1.15 10.29
N TYR A 90 -16.82 1.63 9.05
CA TYR A 90 -17.63 0.95 8.04
C TYR A 90 -17.27 -0.54 7.83
N PRO A 91 -15.99 -0.95 7.69
CA PRO A 91 -15.64 -2.36 7.57
C PRO A 91 -16.02 -3.19 8.81
N LEU A 92 -15.90 -2.63 10.01
CA LEU A 92 -16.23 -3.34 11.26
C LEU A 92 -17.74 -3.55 11.40
N ARG A 93 -18.55 -2.54 11.05
CA ARG A 93 -20.02 -2.59 11.19
C ARG A 93 -20.71 -3.44 10.12
N ASN A 94 -20.11 -3.51 8.93
CA ASN A 94 -20.77 -4.17 7.78
C ASN A 94 -20.26 -5.59 7.51
N GLN A 95 -19.31 -6.09 8.31
CA GLN A 95 -18.82 -7.46 8.21
C GLN A 95 -19.29 -8.28 9.42
N LYS A 96 -20.24 -9.18 9.20
CA LYS A 96 -20.85 -10.00 10.28
C LYS A 96 -19.81 -10.80 11.10
N SER A 97 -18.71 -11.22 10.46
CA SER A 97 -17.62 -11.95 11.12
C SER A 97 -16.77 -11.07 12.07
N LEU A 98 -16.91 -9.75 11.97
CA LEU A 98 -16.21 -8.75 12.80
C LEU A 98 -17.16 -8.04 13.76
N ALA A 99 -18.40 -8.55 13.91
CA ALA A 99 -19.37 -7.96 14.83
C ALA A 99 -18.79 -7.84 16.24
N ALA A 100 -18.69 -6.62 16.72
CA ALA A 100 -18.16 -6.27 18.04
C ALA A 100 -19.09 -5.27 18.71
N PRO A 101 -19.04 -5.14 20.06
CA PRO A 101 -19.73 -4.07 20.76
C PRO A 101 -19.32 -2.69 20.26
N GLU A 102 -20.22 -1.70 20.39
CA GLU A 102 -19.99 -0.36 19.83
C GLU A 102 -18.80 0.35 20.47
N ASP A 103 -18.56 0.12 21.77
CA ASP A 103 -17.40 0.63 22.50
C ASP A 103 -16.08 0.06 21.97
N GLU A 104 -16.04 -1.22 21.59
CA GLU A 104 -14.87 -1.83 20.96
C GLU A 104 -14.64 -1.28 19.55
N ILE A 105 -15.72 -1.08 18.79
CA ILE A 105 -15.63 -0.45 17.45
C ILE A 105 -15.07 0.97 17.60
N ALA A 106 -15.59 1.77 18.53
CA ALA A 106 -15.13 3.12 18.78
C ALA A 106 -13.64 3.17 19.16
N ALA A 107 -13.19 2.25 20.03
CA ALA A 107 -11.79 2.15 20.44
C ALA A 107 -10.87 1.81 19.24
N ARG A 108 -11.26 0.85 18.39
CA ARG A 108 -10.49 0.49 17.18
C ARG A 108 -10.43 1.62 16.16
N VAL A 109 -11.52 2.37 16.02
CA VAL A 109 -11.57 3.55 15.15
C VAL A 109 -10.61 4.62 15.64
N GLN A 110 -10.65 4.92 16.95
CA GLN A 110 -9.74 5.88 17.57
C GLN A 110 -8.28 5.45 17.39
N GLU A 111 -7.94 4.19 17.71
CA GLU A 111 -6.58 3.64 17.52
C GLU A 111 -6.11 3.78 16.07
N SER A 112 -7.00 3.46 15.10
CA SER A 112 -6.66 3.52 13.68
C SER A 112 -6.43 4.95 13.19
N LEU A 113 -7.17 5.91 13.72
CA LEU A 113 -7.00 7.33 13.39
C LEU A 113 -5.78 7.92 14.09
N ASP A 114 -5.48 7.52 15.33
CA ASP A 114 -4.26 7.92 16.03
C ASP A 114 -3.02 7.38 15.33
N PHE A 115 -3.08 6.16 14.82
CA PHE A 115 -2.01 5.55 14.03
C PHE A 115 -1.60 6.39 12.82
N VAL A 116 -2.57 7.06 12.18
CA VAL A 116 -2.35 7.96 11.04
C VAL A 116 -2.32 9.45 11.45
N GLU A 117 -2.22 9.74 12.75
CA GLU A 117 -2.12 11.10 13.34
C GLU A 117 -3.36 11.97 13.05
N LEU A 118 -4.53 11.39 12.99
CA LEU A 118 -5.80 12.06 12.71
C LEU A 118 -6.90 11.77 13.74
N GLY A 119 -6.55 11.34 14.97
CA GLY A 119 -7.50 11.03 16.04
C GLY A 119 -8.43 12.19 16.42
N HIS A 120 -8.02 13.44 16.12
CA HIS A 120 -8.81 14.65 16.37
C HIS A 120 -9.84 14.97 15.27
N THR A 121 -10.08 14.06 14.30
CA THR A 121 -10.92 14.33 13.13
C THR A 121 -12.19 13.51 13.08
N LEU A 122 -12.54 12.76 14.10
CA LEU A 122 -13.65 11.81 14.16
C LEU A 122 -14.97 12.37 13.62
N ASP A 123 -15.35 13.58 14.06
CA ASP A 123 -16.62 14.22 13.72
C ASP A 123 -16.59 15.01 12.41
N LYS A 124 -15.41 15.13 11.76
CA LYS A 124 -15.26 15.85 10.51
C LYS A 124 -15.81 15.04 9.33
N PHE A 125 -16.11 15.75 8.24
CA PHE A 125 -16.45 15.15 6.95
C PHE A 125 -15.24 15.16 6.00
N PRO A 126 -15.20 14.27 4.99
CA PRO A 126 -14.13 14.25 4.00
C PRO A 126 -13.88 15.59 3.30
N SER A 127 -14.93 16.40 3.11
CA SER A 127 -14.84 17.74 2.51
C SER A 127 -14.03 18.76 3.35
N GLU A 128 -13.88 18.51 4.65
CA GLU A 128 -13.12 19.36 5.59
C GLU A 128 -11.64 18.99 5.66
N LEU A 129 -11.23 17.92 4.94
CA LEU A 129 -9.87 17.40 4.98
C LEU A 129 -9.10 17.75 3.72
N SER A 130 -7.78 17.96 3.88
CA SER A 130 -6.86 18.03 2.73
C SER A 130 -6.79 16.68 1.98
N GLY A 131 -6.27 16.69 0.75
CA GLY A 131 -6.07 15.44 -0.02
C GLY A 131 -5.21 14.41 0.69
N GLY A 132 -4.12 14.86 1.35
CA GLY A 132 -3.26 14.00 2.16
C GLY A 132 -3.96 13.45 3.40
N MET A 133 -4.77 14.26 4.09
CA MET A 133 -5.57 13.80 5.23
C MET A 133 -6.61 12.75 4.80
N ARG A 134 -7.33 12.98 3.70
CA ARG A 134 -8.27 11.97 3.15
C ARG A 134 -7.58 10.64 2.85
N ARG A 135 -6.34 10.68 2.30
CA ARG A 135 -5.54 9.46 2.07
C ARG A 135 -5.19 8.74 3.37
N ARG A 136 -4.78 9.49 4.41
CA ARG A 136 -4.48 8.92 5.73
C ARG A 136 -5.72 8.27 6.37
N VAL A 137 -6.87 8.90 6.29
CA VAL A 137 -8.15 8.29 6.72
C VAL A 137 -8.46 7.01 5.91
N GLY A 138 -8.24 7.03 4.60
CA GLY A 138 -8.39 5.84 3.75
C GLY A 138 -7.47 4.69 4.16
N ILE A 139 -6.23 4.99 4.60
CA ILE A 139 -5.29 4.01 5.17
C ILE A 139 -5.83 3.48 6.52
N ALA A 140 -6.32 4.36 7.41
CA ALA A 140 -6.93 3.95 8.68
C ALA A 140 -8.11 3.00 8.42
N ARG A 141 -9.03 3.34 7.52
CA ARG A 141 -10.17 2.48 7.15
C ARG A 141 -9.73 1.14 6.56
N ALA A 142 -8.71 1.14 5.70
CA ALA A 142 -8.20 -0.08 5.10
C ALA A 142 -7.60 -1.04 6.14
N ASN A 143 -7.09 -0.51 7.25
CA ASN A 143 -6.33 -1.27 8.23
C ASN A 143 -7.06 -1.47 9.57
N VAL A 144 -8.26 -0.89 9.78
CA VAL A 144 -9.02 -0.99 11.04
C VAL A 144 -9.39 -2.42 11.43
N THR A 145 -9.47 -3.34 10.45
CA THR A 145 -9.75 -4.77 10.66
C THR A 145 -8.49 -5.58 10.96
N ASN A 146 -7.30 -4.98 10.99
CA ASN A 146 -6.01 -5.66 11.09
C ASN A 146 -5.83 -6.74 10.00
N PRO A 147 -5.92 -6.37 8.71
CA PRO A 147 -5.89 -7.33 7.62
C PRO A 147 -4.53 -8.00 7.48
N LYS A 148 -4.50 -9.23 6.95
CA LYS A 148 -3.25 -9.94 6.59
C LYS A 148 -2.59 -9.37 5.33
N ILE A 149 -3.42 -8.84 4.43
CA ILE A 149 -2.96 -8.23 3.17
C ILE A 149 -3.54 -6.83 3.05
N SER A 150 -2.70 -5.85 2.69
CA SER A 150 -3.14 -4.48 2.36
C SER A 150 -2.81 -4.16 0.91
N LEU A 151 -3.83 -3.77 0.17
CA LEU A 151 -3.76 -3.39 -1.24
C LEU A 151 -3.87 -1.87 -1.38
N TYR A 152 -2.86 -1.23 -1.92
CA TYR A 152 -2.81 0.22 -2.09
C TYR A 152 -2.76 0.57 -3.59
N ASP A 153 -3.82 1.21 -4.10
CA ASP A 153 -3.85 1.72 -5.47
C ASP A 153 -3.43 3.18 -5.51
N SER A 154 -2.23 3.41 -6.00
CA SER A 154 -1.67 4.75 -6.24
C SER A 154 -1.75 5.68 -5.00
N PRO A 155 -1.28 5.25 -3.81
CA PRO A 155 -1.51 5.96 -2.55
C PRO A 155 -0.89 7.35 -2.52
N THR A 156 0.14 7.61 -3.31
CA THR A 156 0.89 8.87 -3.35
C THR A 156 0.59 9.70 -4.61
N ALA A 157 -0.31 9.25 -5.49
CA ALA A 157 -0.60 9.95 -6.74
C ALA A 157 -1.21 11.34 -6.48
N GLY A 158 -0.70 12.37 -7.18
CA GLY A 158 -1.20 13.73 -7.06
C GLY A 158 -0.85 14.45 -5.75
N LEU A 159 -0.01 13.86 -4.91
CA LEU A 159 0.47 14.50 -3.68
C LEU A 159 1.85 15.14 -3.90
N ASP A 160 2.11 16.19 -3.15
CA ASP A 160 3.44 16.78 -3.07
C ASP A 160 4.45 15.79 -2.44
N PRO A 161 5.77 16.01 -2.63
CA PRO A 161 6.78 15.06 -2.16
C PRO A 161 6.78 14.80 -0.65
N ILE A 162 6.48 15.82 0.17
CA ILE A 162 6.47 15.69 1.64
C ILE A 162 5.29 14.84 2.07
N THR A 163 4.09 15.17 1.59
CA THR A 163 2.88 14.39 1.88
C THR A 163 3.00 12.95 1.36
N ALA A 164 3.59 12.76 0.17
CA ALA A 164 3.82 11.42 -0.37
C ALA A 164 4.79 10.60 0.50
N HIS A 165 5.84 11.23 1.05
CA HIS A 165 6.76 10.59 2.00
C HIS A 165 6.00 10.18 3.27
N THR A 166 5.18 11.04 3.86
CA THR A 166 4.35 10.72 5.03
C THR A 166 3.44 9.52 4.77
N ILE A 167 2.76 9.47 3.61
CA ILE A 167 1.91 8.33 3.24
C ILE A 167 2.73 7.03 3.15
N MET A 168 3.91 7.08 2.53
CA MET A 168 4.77 5.90 2.45
C MET A 168 5.29 5.47 3.82
N SER A 169 5.67 6.41 4.69
CA SER A 169 6.08 6.11 6.07
C SER A 169 4.97 5.39 6.84
N LEU A 170 3.70 5.80 6.71
CA LEU A 170 2.56 5.13 7.33
C LEU A 170 2.34 3.71 6.77
N ILE A 171 2.52 3.51 5.46
CA ILE A 171 2.43 2.17 4.85
C ILE A 171 3.53 1.26 5.38
N LEU A 172 4.77 1.76 5.51
CA LEU A 172 5.89 1.00 6.07
C LEU A 172 5.70 0.73 7.56
N LYS A 173 5.21 1.70 8.33
CA LYS A 173 4.81 1.53 9.73
C LYS A 173 3.79 0.40 9.89
N GLN A 174 2.74 0.39 9.06
CA GLN A 174 1.74 -0.68 9.05
C GLN A 174 2.37 -2.05 8.75
N ARG A 175 3.21 -2.14 7.72
CA ARG A 175 3.93 -3.36 7.36
C ARG A 175 4.74 -3.91 8.52
N GLU A 176 5.53 -3.07 9.20
CA GLU A 176 6.44 -3.50 10.26
C GLU A 176 5.72 -3.85 11.55
N LEU A 177 4.79 -2.99 12.02
CA LEU A 177 4.14 -3.17 13.31
C LEU A 177 3.05 -4.25 13.27
N ARG A 178 2.29 -4.35 12.15
CA ARG A 178 1.18 -5.31 12.01
C ARG A 178 1.56 -6.55 11.23
N LYS A 179 2.80 -6.65 10.72
CA LYS A 179 3.29 -7.78 9.88
C LYS A 179 2.39 -8.06 8.68
N THR A 180 1.84 -7.01 8.10
CA THR A 180 0.90 -7.09 6.97
C THR A 180 1.66 -7.25 5.66
N THR A 181 1.21 -8.15 4.79
CA THR A 181 1.70 -8.21 3.40
C THR A 181 1.14 -7.04 2.61
N THR A 182 2.01 -6.26 1.98
CA THR A 182 1.61 -5.06 1.25
C THR A 182 1.74 -5.26 -0.26
N VAL A 183 0.68 -4.94 -0.99
CA VAL A 183 0.70 -4.82 -2.46
C VAL A 183 0.51 -3.36 -2.82
N LEU A 184 1.55 -2.74 -3.37
CA LEU A 184 1.58 -1.34 -3.73
C LEU A 184 1.55 -1.17 -5.25
N ALA A 185 0.45 -0.70 -5.80
CA ALA A 185 0.37 -0.29 -7.20
C ALA A 185 0.70 1.20 -7.30
N THR A 186 1.77 1.57 -7.96
CA THR A 186 2.18 2.98 -8.12
C THR A 186 2.85 3.21 -9.49
N HIS A 187 2.90 4.46 -9.90
CA HIS A 187 3.67 4.90 -11.06
C HIS A 187 4.97 5.62 -10.66
N ARG A 188 5.26 5.73 -9.36
CA ARG A 188 6.43 6.42 -8.82
C ARG A 188 7.48 5.41 -8.38
N TYR A 189 8.67 5.48 -8.98
CA TYR A 189 9.80 4.63 -8.62
C TYR A 189 10.21 4.82 -7.15
N GLN A 190 10.14 6.06 -6.64
CA GLN A 190 10.51 6.38 -5.27
C GLN A 190 9.71 5.59 -4.24
N ASP A 191 8.41 5.40 -4.46
CA ASP A 191 7.55 4.65 -3.54
C ASP A 191 8.06 3.21 -3.38
N GLY A 192 8.40 2.55 -4.48
CA GLY A 192 8.94 1.19 -4.43
C GLY A 192 10.36 1.13 -3.90
N SER A 193 11.20 2.10 -4.26
CA SER A 193 12.55 2.20 -3.69
C SER A 193 12.49 2.40 -2.18
N MET A 194 11.53 3.19 -1.69
CA MET A 194 11.31 3.37 -0.27
C MET A 194 10.84 2.07 0.39
N ALA A 195 9.88 1.37 -0.21
CA ALA A 195 9.39 0.08 0.28
C ALA A 195 10.50 -0.99 0.37
N ALA A 196 11.45 -0.98 -0.57
CA ALA A 196 12.53 -1.96 -0.64
C ALA A 196 13.72 -1.67 0.29
N ASN A 197 13.94 -0.41 0.68
CA ASN A 197 15.16 0.00 1.36
C ASN A 197 14.95 0.67 2.71
N TYR A 198 13.72 0.93 3.12
CA TYR A 198 13.42 1.58 4.39
C TYR A 198 12.54 0.69 5.26
N HIS A 199 12.72 0.77 6.56
CA HIS A 199 11.88 0.17 7.58
C HIS A 199 11.45 1.23 8.58
N TRP A 200 10.35 0.99 9.28
CA TRP A 200 9.91 1.83 10.39
C TRP A 200 10.78 1.58 11.60
N ASP A 201 11.24 2.65 12.24
CA ASP A 201 11.94 2.61 13.51
C ASP A 201 11.06 3.28 14.58
N ASP A 202 10.61 2.49 15.55
CA ASP A 202 9.68 2.95 16.58
C ASP A 202 10.35 3.87 17.62
N ALA A 203 11.69 3.84 17.75
CA ALA A 203 12.42 4.68 18.68
C ALA A 203 12.45 6.15 18.24
N ILE A 204 12.52 6.38 16.94
CA ILE A 204 12.55 7.73 16.36
C ILE A 204 11.22 8.14 15.72
N HIS A 205 10.23 7.25 15.72
CA HIS A 205 8.91 7.42 15.09
C HIS A 205 9.00 7.85 13.61
N ASP A 206 9.94 7.29 12.86
CA ASP A 206 10.12 7.58 11.43
C ASP A 206 10.73 6.37 10.70
N VAL A 207 10.87 6.51 9.38
CA VAL A 207 11.47 5.49 8.53
C VAL A 207 12.97 5.68 8.40
N VAL A 208 13.70 4.59 8.59
CA VAL A 208 15.16 4.54 8.50
C VAL A 208 15.57 3.69 7.31
N ARG A 209 16.63 4.11 6.64
CA ARG A 209 17.20 3.33 5.56
C ARG A 209 17.92 2.10 6.12
N ALA A 210 17.55 0.92 5.62
CA ALA A 210 18.08 -0.37 6.08
C ALA A 210 19.47 -0.73 5.52
N ALA A 211 19.95 0.03 4.51
CA ALA A 211 21.27 -0.21 3.89
C ALA A 211 21.94 1.10 3.51
N PRO A 212 23.27 1.18 3.45
CA PRO A 212 24.02 2.36 3.01
C PRO A 212 23.59 2.84 1.62
N TYR A 213 23.81 4.14 1.32
CA TYR A 213 23.58 4.68 -0.02
C TYR A 213 24.42 3.92 -1.05
N GLY A 214 23.82 3.63 -2.21
CA GLY A 214 24.47 2.86 -3.27
C GLY A 214 24.37 1.34 -3.11
N SER A 215 23.73 0.86 -2.03
CA SER A 215 23.41 -0.56 -1.83
C SER A 215 21.90 -0.78 -1.67
N TYR A 216 21.47 -2.04 -1.80
CA TYR A 216 20.06 -2.45 -1.73
C TYR A 216 19.85 -3.28 -0.46
N ALA A 217 18.88 -2.88 0.37
CA ALA A 217 18.44 -3.70 1.50
C ALA A 217 17.55 -4.84 1.05
N ASN A 218 16.77 -4.61 0.01
CA ASN A 218 15.87 -5.59 -0.63
C ASN A 218 14.94 -6.28 0.37
N LEU A 219 14.32 -5.50 1.27
CA LEU A 219 13.48 -5.93 2.39
C LEU A 219 12.26 -6.76 1.91
N ASN A 220 12.51 -7.99 1.43
CA ASN A 220 11.49 -8.93 0.91
C ASN A 220 10.53 -8.30 -0.11
N THR A 221 11.01 -7.34 -0.89
CA THR A 221 10.20 -6.60 -1.87
C THR A 221 10.44 -7.14 -3.27
N THR A 222 9.36 -7.52 -3.96
CA THR A 222 9.38 -7.92 -5.36
C THR A 222 8.78 -6.82 -6.23
N PHE A 223 9.54 -6.39 -7.22
CA PHE A 223 9.09 -5.42 -8.23
C PHE A 223 8.44 -6.14 -9.41
N ILE A 224 7.26 -5.69 -9.79
CA ILE A 224 6.55 -6.19 -10.96
C ILE A 224 6.25 -5.00 -11.87
N VAL A 225 6.75 -5.04 -13.12
CA VAL A 225 6.38 -4.06 -14.14
C VAL A 225 5.39 -4.69 -15.09
N MET A 226 4.31 -3.97 -15.35
CA MET A 226 3.27 -4.41 -16.27
C MET A 226 3.20 -3.42 -17.44
N ASN A 227 2.99 -3.90 -18.64
CA ASN A 227 2.72 -3.12 -19.84
C ASN A 227 1.56 -3.74 -20.61
N GLU A 228 0.57 -2.92 -21.01
CA GLU A 228 -0.60 -3.38 -21.77
C GLU A 228 -1.26 -4.66 -21.18
N GLY A 229 -1.44 -4.69 -19.87
CA GLY A 229 -2.05 -5.83 -19.15
C GLY A 229 -1.14 -7.06 -19.01
N ARG A 230 0.15 -6.98 -19.35
CA ARG A 230 1.12 -8.08 -19.25
C ARG A 230 2.20 -7.75 -18.24
N ILE A 231 2.68 -8.74 -17.52
CA ILE A 231 3.89 -8.62 -16.71
C ILE A 231 5.09 -8.72 -17.66
N VAL A 232 5.88 -7.63 -17.75
CA VAL A 232 7.10 -7.54 -18.57
C VAL A 232 8.36 -7.69 -17.74
N PHE A 233 8.27 -7.51 -16.43
CA PHE A 233 9.38 -7.73 -15.49
C PHE A 233 8.85 -8.18 -14.13
N SER A 234 9.61 -9.06 -13.48
CA SER A 234 9.43 -9.45 -12.07
C SER A 234 10.80 -9.76 -11.46
N GLY A 235 11.13 -9.12 -10.33
CA GLY A 235 12.43 -9.32 -9.69
C GLY A 235 12.71 -8.30 -8.58
N THR A 236 13.96 -8.29 -8.12
CA THR A 236 14.45 -7.34 -7.11
C THR A 236 14.66 -5.95 -7.69
N GLN A 237 14.85 -4.95 -6.83
CA GLN A 237 15.19 -3.59 -7.28
C GLN A 237 16.48 -3.57 -8.10
N GLN A 238 17.52 -4.28 -7.64
CA GLN A 238 18.80 -4.37 -8.37
C GLN A 238 18.62 -4.94 -9.78
N GLN A 239 17.81 -5.99 -9.93
CA GLN A 239 17.49 -6.58 -11.24
C GLN A 239 16.68 -5.62 -12.10
N LEU A 240 15.75 -4.86 -11.49
CA LEU A 240 14.96 -3.83 -12.16
C LEU A 240 15.87 -2.75 -12.75
N GLU A 241 16.79 -2.22 -11.95
CA GLU A 241 17.71 -1.15 -12.35
C GLU A 241 18.77 -1.61 -13.37
N ALA A 242 19.14 -2.90 -13.33
CA ALA A 242 20.02 -3.50 -14.33
C ALA A 242 19.32 -3.93 -15.63
N SER A 243 18.00 -3.76 -15.71
CA SER A 243 17.21 -4.18 -16.87
C SER A 243 17.60 -3.37 -18.11
N ARG A 244 17.80 -4.09 -19.22
CA ARG A 244 18.06 -3.51 -20.55
C ARG A 244 16.79 -3.34 -21.39
N ASP A 245 15.63 -3.75 -20.86
CA ASP A 245 14.34 -3.53 -21.51
C ASP A 245 14.05 -2.03 -21.59
N PRO A 246 13.82 -1.46 -22.81
CA PRO A 246 13.61 -0.02 -22.96
C PRO A 246 12.39 0.50 -22.20
N TYR A 247 11.33 -0.30 -22.09
CA TYR A 247 10.12 0.06 -21.36
C TYR A 247 10.39 0.10 -19.85
N VAL A 248 11.08 -0.90 -19.33
CA VAL A 248 11.46 -0.97 -17.91
C VAL A 248 12.40 0.17 -17.54
N SER A 249 13.41 0.45 -18.38
CA SER A 249 14.41 1.51 -18.16
C SER A 249 13.81 2.91 -18.09
N GLN A 250 12.76 3.20 -18.87
CA GLN A 250 12.08 4.50 -18.85
C GLN A 250 11.55 4.88 -17.45
N PHE A 251 11.12 3.90 -16.66
CA PHE A 251 10.61 4.17 -15.32
C PHE A 251 11.69 4.52 -14.31
N ILE A 252 12.93 4.12 -14.57
CA ILE A 252 14.06 4.35 -13.68
C ILE A 252 14.68 5.72 -13.97
N LEU A 253 14.85 6.06 -15.26
CA LEU A 253 15.62 7.22 -15.72
C LEU A 253 14.92 8.57 -15.51
N HIS A 254 13.61 8.61 -15.35
CA HIS A 254 12.85 9.86 -15.29
C HIS A 254 12.72 10.50 -13.91
N GLN A 255 13.41 9.97 -12.88
CA GLN A 255 13.31 10.54 -11.54
C GLN A 255 14.65 10.48 -10.81
N PRO A 256 15.27 11.64 -10.49
CA PRO A 256 16.45 11.65 -9.63
C PRO A 256 16.10 11.04 -8.26
N PRO A 257 17.07 10.40 -7.59
CA PRO A 257 16.87 9.94 -6.22
C PRO A 257 16.45 11.13 -5.34
N PRO A 258 15.59 10.92 -4.33
CA PRO A 258 15.21 11.97 -3.43
C PRO A 258 16.48 12.52 -2.77
N LYS A 259 16.74 13.81 -2.97
CA LYS A 259 17.74 14.54 -2.19
C LYS A 259 17.17 14.69 -0.78
N LEU A 260 17.39 13.72 0.07
CA LEU A 260 17.25 13.92 1.50
C LEU A 260 18.36 14.90 1.88
N GLY A 261 17.98 16.07 2.40
CA GLY A 261 18.92 17.05 2.89
C GLY A 261 19.84 16.44 3.95
N PRO A 262 21.05 16.97 4.16
CA PRO A 262 21.94 16.49 5.18
C PRO A 262 21.24 16.60 6.53
N SER A 263 21.01 15.49 7.20
CA SER A 263 20.74 15.46 8.64
C SER A 263 21.91 16.18 9.30
N GLY A 264 21.60 17.29 9.99
CA GLY A 264 22.58 18.21 10.52
C GLY A 264 23.55 17.52 11.47
N ASP A 265 24.76 17.36 10.98
CA ASP A 265 25.94 17.20 11.81
C ASP A 265 26.30 18.59 12.37
N GLN A 266 25.63 19.00 13.46
CA GLN A 266 26.08 20.10 14.30
C GLN A 266 27.12 19.54 15.26
N GLY A 267 28.34 19.46 14.74
CA GLY A 267 29.50 19.31 15.59
C GLY A 267 29.55 20.43 16.63
N HIS A 268 29.35 20.07 17.88
CA HIS A 268 29.71 20.88 19.03
C HIS A 268 31.23 21.03 19.02
N GLN A 269 31.73 22.13 18.46
CA GLN A 269 33.04 22.65 18.85
C GLN A 269 32.91 23.32 20.21
N LEU A 270 33.27 22.61 21.25
CA LEU A 270 33.68 23.19 22.51
C LEU A 270 35.06 23.82 22.29
N SER A 271 35.09 25.15 22.23
CA SER A 271 36.33 25.94 22.38
C SER A 271 36.58 26.19 23.85
N ALA A 272 37.83 25.93 24.22
CA ALA A 272 38.43 26.21 25.52
C ALA A 272 38.37 27.70 25.92
#